data_691fa79155b43596dc04313e96d71d42
#
_entry.id   691fa79155b43596dc04313e96d71d42
#
_cell.length_a   1.000
_cell.length_b   1.000
_cell.length_c   1.000
_cell.angle_alpha   90.00
_cell.angle_beta   90.00
_cell.angle_gamma   90.00
#
_symmetry.space_group_name_H-M   'P 1'
#
loop_
_entity.id
_entity.type
_entity.pdbx_description
1 polymer ?
#
loop_
_entity_poly.entity_id
_entity_poly.type
_entity_poly.pdbx_seq_one_letter_code
_entity_poly.pdbx_strand_id
1 'polypeptide(L)'
;IGKGLAYIYCRFTYDQDAYTEGLPVVTVVVKGKKVVKTISGVDQAAAYSNNAAWCIKDFLESNYGLSDSSINYATFEAAAAVCDDTTVLSDGTPQFTMNGVIGGNETIGGTLRRMMTTCGGTLFWGAGSWRLYAGEFIAPTKTLTLDDFRSGINLDTKVSMRDNFNAVRGTFIESAEDYISTDYPQVGSSIFLTDDNNVETVLDLNLPFTTNSLAAQRIAKQMLYRSREQLTLSADFGMNAFDVEVGDFIKVRNERYGWGTGYEKTFEVTGWKL
;
A
#
# COMPACT_ATOMS: atom_id res chain seq x y z
N ILE A 1 27.98 -16.79 20.05
CA ILE A 1 27.88 -15.35 19.98
C ILE A 1 26.95 -15.02 18.81
N GLY A 2 25.96 -14.11 19.00
CA GLY A 2 25.09 -13.65 17.91
C GLY A 2 24.02 -14.64 17.41
N LYS A 3 23.60 -15.63 18.19
CA LYS A 3 22.51 -16.54 17.78
C LYS A 3 21.22 -15.72 17.52
N GLY A 4 20.66 -15.87 16.32
CA GLY A 4 19.49 -15.12 15.88
C GLY A 4 19.78 -13.74 15.28
N LEU A 5 21.07 -13.34 15.18
CA LEU A 5 21.50 -12.11 14.52
C LEU A 5 22.31 -12.45 13.26
N ALA A 6 22.09 -11.70 12.18
CA ALA A 6 22.97 -11.71 11.03
C ALA A 6 24.14 -10.74 11.32
N TYR A 7 25.36 -11.18 11.16
CA TYR A 7 26.54 -10.33 11.33
C TYR A 7 27.62 -10.71 10.32
N ILE A 8 28.50 -9.76 10.05
CA ILE A 8 29.66 -9.94 9.19
C ILE A 8 30.89 -9.76 10.04
N TYR A 9 31.84 -10.67 9.88
CA TYR A 9 33.16 -10.53 10.43
C TYR A 9 34.14 -10.21 9.31
N CYS A 10 34.71 -8.99 9.36
CA CYS A 10 35.72 -8.55 8.41
C CYS A 10 37.07 -8.48 9.11
N ARG A 11 38.12 -9.07 8.48
CA ARG A 11 39.49 -8.95 8.92
C ARG A 11 40.28 -8.23 7.84
N PHE A 12 40.81 -7.07 8.17
CA PHE A 12 41.67 -6.31 7.29
C PHE A 12 43.11 -6.49 7.71
N THR A 13 43.99 -6.75 6.74
CA THR A 13 45.44 -6.74 6.97
C THR A 13 45.96 -5.36 6.57
N TYR A 14 46.75 -4.72 7.43
CA TYR A 14 47.23 -3.39 7.13
C TYR A 14 48.10 -3.43 5.87
N ASP A 15 47.81 -2.56 4.94
CA ASP A 15 48.56 -2.30 3.71
C ASP A 15 48.41 -0.82 3.37
N GLN A 16 49.52 -0.10 3.39
CA GLN A 16 49.52 1.35 3.21
C GLN A 16 49.15 1.76 1.79
N ASP A 17 49.44 0.94 0.80
CA ASP A 17 49.17 1.21 -0.59
C ASP A 17 47.74 0.86 -0.97
N ALA A 18 47.12 -0.13 -0.28
CA ALA A 18 45.76 -0.54 -0.51
C ALA A 18 44.72 0.34 0.23
N TYR A 19 45.07 0.96 1.35
CA TYR A 19 44.16 1.73 2.20
C TYR A 19 44.60 3.20 2.34
N THR A 20 44.84 3.86 1.23
CA THR A 20 45.28 5.28 1.19
C THR A 20 44.24 6.24 1.80
N GLU A 21 42.97 5.91 1.73
CA GLU A 21 41.82 6.73 2.24
C GLU A 21 41.22 6.17 3.53
N GLY A 22 41.86 5.18 4.16
CA GLY A 22 41.36 4.51 5.36
C GLY A 22 40.69 3.17 5.09
N LEU A 23 40.03 2.58 6.11
CA LEU A 23 39.36 1.29 5.97
C LEU A 23 38.14 1.41 5.05
N PRO A 24 37.90 0.44 4.15
CA PRO A 24 36.73 0.46 3.25
C PRO A 24 35.43 0.35 4.02
N VAL A 25 34.41 1.04 3.54
CA VAL A 25 33.04 0.86 4.02
C VAL A 25 32.51 -0.46 3.46
N VAL A 26 32.11 -1.37 4.35
CA VAL A 26 31.57 -2.67 3.97
C VAL A 26 30.04 -2.62 4.01
N THR A 27 29.40 -2.79 2.87
CA THR A 27 27.96 -2.95 2.73
C THR A 27 27.60 -4.36 2.32
N VAL A 28 26.43 -4.83 2.70
CA VAL A 28 26.00 -6.21 2.43
C VAL A 28 24.53 -6.26 2.10
N VAL A 29 24.23 -7.00 1.06
CA VAL A 29 22.87 -7.37 0.72
C VAL A 29 22.51 -8.65 1.47
N VAL A 30 21.48 -8.58 2.31
CA VAL A 30 21.02 -9.72 3.11
C VAL A 30 19.57 -10.05 2.80
N LYS A 31 19.24 -11.33 2.82
CA LYS A 31 17.84 -11.74 2.93
C LYS A 31 17.38 -11.41 4.34
N GLY A 32 16.38 -10.56 4.46
CA GLY A 32 15.88 -10.04 5.74
C GLY A 32 15.27 -11.12 6.65
N LYS A 33 14.47 -10.68 7.60
CA LYS A 33 13.78 -11.54 8.56
C LYS A 33 12.92 -12.60 7.84
N LYS A 34 12.91 -13.82 8.37
CA LYS A 34 11.97 -14.85 7.95
C LYS A 34 10.60 -14.53 8.54
N VAL A 35 9.57 -14.57 7.72
CA VAL A 35 8.18 -14.30 8.11
C VAL A 35 7.35 -15.58 8.05
N VAL A 36 6.31 -15.65 8.86
CA VAL A 36 5.33 -16.73 8.86
C VAL A 36 4.18 -16.32 7.96
N LYS A 37 3.93 -17.11 6.91
CA LYS A 37 2.75 -16.96 6.06
C LYS A 37 1.63 -17.78 6.67
N THR A 38 0.42 -17.23 6.75
CA THR A 38 -0.77 -17.97 7.17
C THR A 38 -1.66 -18.22 5.95
N ILE A 39 -1.77 -19.45 5.53
CA ILE A 39 -2.51 -19.87 4.33
C ILE A 39 -3.69 -20.73 4.77
N SER A 40 -4.90 -20.33 4.39
CA SER A 40 -6.15 -20.99 4.82
C SER A 40 -6.22 -21.20 6.34
N GLY A 41 -5.75 -20.21 7.10
CA GLY A 41 -5.74 -20.25 8.56
C GLY A 41 -4.66 -21.16 9.19
N VAL A 42 -3.71 -21.65 8.41
CA VAL A 42 -2.62 -22.51 8.89
C VAL A 42 -1.27 -21.81 8.69
N ASP A 43 -0.53 -21.67 9.79
CA ASP A 43 0.81 -21.10 9.75
C ASP A 43 1.80 -22.02 9.05
N GLN A 44 2.52 -21.45 8.10
CA GLN A 44 3.60 -22.11 7.38
C GLN A 44 4.93 -21.94 8.12
N ALA A 45 5.89 -22.79 7.82
CA ALA A 45 7.24 -22.63 8.34
C ALA A 45 7.82 -21.27 7.97
N ALA A 46 8.46 -20.60 8.94
CA ALA A 46 9.06 -19.27 8.72
C ALA A 46 10.09 -19.29 7.58
N ALA A 47 9.87 -18.53 6.54
CA ALA A 47 10.69 -18.43 5.35
C ALA A 47 10.92 -16.98 4.94
N TYR A 48 11.98 -16.73 4.17
CA TYR A 48 12.15 -15.42 3.56
C TYR A 48 10.99 -15.10 2.60
N SER A 49 10.44 -13.91 2.73
CA SER A 49 9.45 -13.37 1.81
C SER A 49 9.60 -11.85 1.74
N ASN A 50 9.48 -11.32 0.53
CA ASN A 50 9.41 -9.89 0.26
C ASN A 50 7.98 -9.45 -0.13
N ASN A 51 6.99 -10.31 0.03
CA ASN A 51 5.59 -9.96 -0.17
C ASN A 51 5.15 -8.93 0.89
N ALA A 52 4.62 -7.79 0.45
CA ALA A 52 4.29 -6.67 1.33
C ALA A 52 3.28 -7.05 2.41
N ALA A 53 2.25 -7.84 2.08
CA ALA A 53 1.20 -8.22 3.04
C ALA A 53 1.75 -9.10 4.18
N TRP A 54 2.62 -10.07 3.88
CA TRP A 54 3.22 -10.91 4.90
C TRP A 54 4.25 -10.16 5.75
N CYS A 55 4.98 -9.20 5.16
CA CYS A 55 5.87 -8.33 5.91
C CYS A 55 5.10 -7.42 6.88
N ILE A 56 3.94 -6.90 6.48
CA ILE A 56 3.06 -6.09 7.35
C ILE A 56 2.49 -6.95 8.48
N LYS A 57 2.03 -8.19 8.17
CA LYS A 57 1.57 -9.14 9.19
C LYS A 57 2.63 -9.37 10.24
N ASP A 58 3.84 -9.77 9.82
CA ASP A 58 4.95 -10.04 10.74
C ASP A 58 5.34 -8.80 11.58
N PHE A 59 5.26 -7.60 11.00
CA PHE A 59 5.51 -6.37 11.73
C PHE A 59 4.45 -6.13 12.83
N LEU A 60 3.18 -6.39 12.53
CA LEU A 60 2.10 -6.26 13.50
C LEU A 60 2.25 -7.26 14.65
N GLU A 61 2.59 -8.51 14.37
CA GLU A 61 2.79 -9.55 15.37
C GLU A 61 4.05 -9.33 16.22
N SER A 62 5.18 -9.07 15.57
CA SER A 62 6.48 -9.03 16.24
C SER A 62 6.81 -7.69 16.88
N ASN A 63 6.46 -6.59 16.23
CA ASN A 63 6.86 -5.25 16.66
C ASN A 63 5.73 -4.52 17.39
N TYR A 64 4.48 -4.75 17.00
CA TYR A 64 3.32 -4.18 17.68
C TYR A 64 2.76 -5.11 18.77
N GLY A 65 3.07 -6.42 18.69
CA GLY A 65 2.70 -7.42 19.68
C GLY A 65 1.23 -7.84 19.60
N LEU A 66 0.63 -7.79 18.41
CA LEU A 66 -0.73 -8.29 18.22
C LEU A 66 -0.77 -9.81 18.37
N SER A 67 -1.85 -10.28 19.00
CA SER A 67 -2.16 -11.71 19.03
C SER A 67 -2.77 -12.17 17.71
N ASP A 68 -2.59 -13.43 17.37
CA ASP A 68 -3.15 -14.08 16.19
C ASP A 68 -4.66 -13.86 16.06
N SER A 69 -5.40 -13.88 17.18
CA SER A 69 -6.85 -13.64 17.19
C SER A 69 -7.25 -12.22 16.81
N SER A 70 -6.29 -11.29 16.81
CA SER A 70 -6.50 -9.89 16.44
C SER A 70 -6.28 -9.60 14.96
N ILE A 71 -5.93 -10.61 14.16
CA ILE A 71 -5.62 -10.48 12.73
C ILE A 71 -6.58 -11.34 11.90
N ASN A 72 -7.23 -10.75 10.91
CA ASN A 72 -8.04 -11.50 9.96
C ASN A 72 -7.16 -12.04 8.82
N TYR A 73 -6.68 -13.26 8.97
CA TYR A 73 -5.75 -13.88 8.02
C TYR A 73 -6.28 -13.97 6.59
N ALA A 74 -7.58 -14.16 6.40
CA ALA A 74 -8.17 -14.25 5.06
C ALA A 74 -7.95 -12.95 4.25
N THR A 75 -8.04 -11.78 4.91
CA THR A 75 -7.79 -10.50 4.23
C THR A 75 -6.31 -10.29 3.92
N PHE A 76 -5.40 -10.75 4.79
CA PHE A 76 -3.97 -10.73 4.53
C PHE A 76 -3.56 -11.69 3.42
N GLU A 77 -4.16 -12.88 3.37
CA GLU A 77 -3.95 -13.85 2.29
C GLU A 77 -4.42 -13.29 0.93
N ALA A 78 -5.61 -12.67 0.90
CA ALA A 78 -6.11 -11.99 -0.30
C ALA A 78 -5.19 -10.83 -0.74
N ALA A 79 -4.76 -10.00 0.19
CA ALA A 79 -3.80 -8.92 -0.08
C ALA A 79 -2.45 -9.46 -0.56
N ALA A 80 -2.00 -10.60 -0.01
CA ALA A 80 -0.76 -11.24 -0.44
C ALA A 80 -0.87 -11.79 -1.87
N ALA A 81 -2.01 -12.33 -2.26
CA ALA A 81 -2.25 -12.77 -3.63
C ALA A 81 -2.17 -11.61 -4.63
N VAL A 82 -2.72 -10.44 -4.27
CA VAL A 82 -2.58 -9.21 -5.06
C VAL A 82 -1.12 -8.78 -5.15
N CYS A 83 -0.37 -8.82 -4.05
CA CYS A 83 1.04 -8.44 -4.05
C CYS A 83 1.90 -9.36 -4.93
N ASP A 84 1.62 -10.66 -4.95
CA ASP A 84 2.36 -11.66 -5.71
C ASP A 84 1.91 -11.76 -7.19
N ASP A 85 0.92 -10.97 -7.63
CA ASP A 85 0.49 -10.97 -9.03
C ASP A 85 1.61 -10.49 -9.95
N THR A 86 2.02 -11.36 -10.87
CA THR A 86 3.09 -11.11 -11.86
C THR A 86 2.56 -10.71 -13.24
N THR A 87 1.24 -10.60 -13.41
CA THR A 87 0.61 -10.27 -14.70
C THR A 87 0.50 -8.77 -14.94
N VAL A 88 0.71 -7.98 -13.90
CA VAL A 88 0.45 -6.53 -13.89
C VAL A 88 1.65 -5.70 -14.35
N LEU A 89 2.85 -6.06 -13.91
CA LEU A 89 4.07 -5.38 -14.30
C LEU A 89 4.64 -5.98 -15.57
N SER A 90 5.15 -5.13 -16.47
CA SER A 90 5.63 -5.55 -17.79
C SER A 90 6.89 -6.42 -17.74
N ASP A 91 7.62 -6.40 -16.64
CA ASP A 91 8.80 -7.23 -16.40
C ASP A 91 8.48 -8.62 -15.81
N GLY A 92 7.20 -8.89 -15.54
CA GLY A 92 6.74 -10.15 -14.94
C GLY A 92 7.17 -10.35 -13.49
N THR A 93 7.60 -9.29 -12.81
CA THR A 93 7.88 -9.34 -11.36
C THR A 93 6.59 -9.19 -10.55
N PRO A 94 6.58 -9.63 -9.26
CA PRO A 94 5.44 -9.41 -8.39
C PRO A 94 5.08 -7.93 -8.26
N GLN A 95 3.78 -7.65 -8.26
CA GLN A 95 3.24 -6.29 -8.30
C GLN A 95 3.72 -5.41 -7.15
N PHE A 96 3.76 -5.94 -5.93
CA PHE A 96 4.18 -5.21 -4.74
C PHE A 96 5.15 -6.03 -3.89
N THR A 97 6.40 -5.62 -3.90
CA THR A 97 7.44 -6.22 -3.06
C THR A 97 7.93 -5.21 -2.04
N MET A 98 8.26 -5.68 -0.84
CA MET A 98 8.76 -4.87 0.25
C MET A 98 10.17 -5.30 0.63
N ASN A 99 11.11 -4.37 0.53
CA ASN A 99 12.49 -4.56 0.92
C ASN A 99 12.97 -3.28 1.64
N GLY A 100 13.64 -3.43 2.77
CA GLY A 100 14.14 -2.28 3.49
C GLY A 100 14.59 -2.61 4.90
N VAL A 101 15.02 -1.57 5.61
CA VAL A 101 15.47 -1.64 6.99
C VAL A 101 14.61 -0.72 7.85
N ILE A 102 14.17 -1.22 8.99
CA ILE A 102 13.42 -0.45 9.98
C ILE A 102 14.36 -0.06 11.10
N GLY A 103 14.53 1.24 11.32
CA GLY A 103 15.34 1.78 12.40
C GLY A 103 14.66 1.69 13.76
N GLY A 104 15.43 1.42 14.83
CA GLY A 104 14.90 1.34 16.19
C GLY A 104 14.35 2.64 16.76
N ASN A 105 14.62 3.77 16.13
CA ASN A 105 14.17 5.10 16.58
C ASN A 105 12.85 5.55 15.92
N GLU A 106 12.26 4.72 15.05
CA GLU A 106 11.04 5.07 14.33
C GLU A 106 9.81 4.72 15.16
N THR A 107 8.77 5.54 15.02
CA THR A 107 7.47 5.21 15.62
C THR A 107 6.79 4.09 14.85
N ILE A 108 6.14 3.16 15.54
CA ILE A 108 5.40 2.03 14.96
C ILE A 108 4.42 2.52 13.88
N GLY A 109 3.63 3.56 14.18
CA GLY A 109 2.67 4.11 13.24
C GLY A 109 3.32 4.77 12.00
N GLY A 110 4.47 5.41 12.16
CA GLY A 110 5.24 5.99 11.05
C GLY A 110 5.79 4.91 10.12
N THR A 111 6.38 3.87 10.69
CA THR A 111 6.88 2.72 9.94
C THR A 111 5.74 2.01 9.20
N LEU A 112 4.62 1.75 9.89
CA LEU A 112 3.46 1.09 9.30
C LEU A 112 2.89 1.88 8.11
N ARG A 113 2.77 3.20 8.22
CA ARG A 113 2.34 4.05 7.08
C ARG A 113 3.26 3.88 5.87
N ARG A 114 4.58 3.89 6.07
CA ARG A 114 5.54 3.68 4.98
C ARG A 114 5.48 2.26 4.40
N MET A 115 5.20 1.25 5.23
CA MET A 115 4.97 -0.11 4.75
C MET A 115 3.70 -0.17 3.89
N MET A 116 2.63 0.48 4.32
CA MET A 116 1.36 0.52 3.59
C MET A 116 1.49 1.20 2.21
N THR A 117 2.34 2.22 2.07
CA THR A 117 2.56 2.85 0.75
C THR A 117 3.12 1.88 -0.28
N THR A 118 3.86 0.84 0.13
CA THR A 118 4.47 -0.14 -0.77
C THR A 118 3.45 -0.97 -1.55
N CYS A 119 2.27 -1.22 -0.99
CA CYS A 119 1.20 -1.95 -1.67
C CYS A 119 -0.01 -1.07 -2.01
N GLY A 120 0.09 0.26 -1.82
CA GLY A 120 -1.04 1.17 -2.02
C GLY A 120 -2.28 0.81 -1.18
N GLY A 121 -2.06 0.04 -0.11
CA GLY A 121 -3.09 -0.62 0.67
C GLY A 121 -3.64 0.21 1.83
N THR A 122 -4.65 -0.35 2.49
CA THR A 122 -5.26 0.22 3.68
C THR A 122 -5.34 -0.85 4.77
N LEU A 123 -4.91 -0.48 5.98
CA LEU A 123 -5.04 -1.31 7.18
C LEU A 123 -6.09 -0.67 8.08
N PHE A 124 -7.06 -1.44 8.52
CA PHE A 124 -8.12 -0.95 9.39
C PHE A 124 -8.54 -1.99 10.42
N TRP A 125 -9.16 -1.51 11.50
CA TRP A 125 -9.77 -2.34 12.52
C TRP A 125 -11.26 -2.48 12.22
N GLY A 126 -11.75 -3.70 12.03
CA GLY A 126 -13.15 -3.99 11.77
C GLY A 126 -13.55 -5.37 12.27
N ALA A 127 -14.78 -5.50 12.75
CA ALA A 127 -15.33 -6.75 13.29
C ALA A 127 -14.41 -7.49 14.29
N GLY A 128 -13.70 -6.73 15.15
CA GLY A 128 -12.85 -7.28 16.19
C GLY A 128 -11.47 -7.76 15.74
N SER A 129 -11.05 -7.44 14.52
CA SER A 129 -9.74 -7.84 13.98
C SER A 129 -9.14 -6.79 13.05
N TRP A 130 -7.81 -6.81 12.90
CA TRP A 130 -7.09 -6.04 11.90
C TRP A 130 -7.24 -6.70 10.53
N ARG A 131 -7.52 -5.89 9.54
CA ARG A 131 -7.76 -6.28 8.17
C ARG A 131 -6.88 -5.48 7.23
N LEU A 132 -6.31 -6.15 6.24
CA LEU A 132 -5.46 -5.55 5.23
C LEU A 132 -6.15 -5.64 3.87
N TYR A 133 -6.21 -4.51 3.20
CA TYR A 133 -6.61 -4.39 1.81
C TYR A 133 -5.41 -3.89 1.00
N ALA A 134 -5.01 -4.61 -0.05
CA ALA A 134 -4.01 -4.13 -1.01
C ALA A 134 -4.69 -3.23 -2.06
N GLY A 135 -3.96 -2.22 -2.56
CA GLY A 135 -4.52 -1.23 -3.47
C GLY A 135 -4.81 -1.77 -4.88
N GLU A 136 -5.84 -2.59 -5.00
CA GLU A 136 -6.36 -3.08 -6.28
C GLU A 136 -7.86 -2.86 -6.36
N PHE A 137 -8.36 -2.57 -7.57
CA PHE A 137 -9.80 -2.47 -7.79
C PHE A 137 -10.43 -3.85 -7.81
N ILE A 138 -11.37 -4.07 -6.89
CA ILE A 138 -12.21 -5.27 -6.86
C ILE A 138 -13.59 -4.89 -7.40
N ALA A 139 -14.10 -5.68 -8.33
CA ALA A 139 -15.42 -5.44 -8.90
C ALA A 139 -16.49 -5.46 -7.79
N PRO A 140 -17.36 -4.42 -7.70
CA PRO A 140 -18.34 -4.34 -6.64
C PRO A 140 -19.37 -5.47 -6.76
N THR A 141 -19.58 -6.16 -5.66
CA THR A 141 -20.56 -7.26 -5.56
C THR A 141 -21.91 -6.78 -5.04
N LYS A 142 -21.94 -5.60 -4.40
CA LYS A 142 -23.13 -5.07 -3.76
C LYS A 142 -23.57 -3.77 -4.38
N THR A 143 -24.91 -3.63 -4.58
CA THR A 143 -25.55 -2.38 -5.00
C THR A 143 -26.47 -1.91 -3.90
N LEU A 144 -26.25 -0.69 -3.41
CA LEU A 144 -27.14 -0.02 -2.46
C LEU A 144 -28.10 0.90 -3.23
N THR A 145 -29.36 0.86 -2.85
CA THR A 145 -30.45 1.63 -3.46
C THR A 145 -30.99 2.66 -2.48
N LEU A 146 -31.92 3.50 -2.93
CA LEU A 146 -32.58 4.50 -2.04
C LEU A 146 -33.24 3.87 -0.82
N ASP A 147 -33.72 2.64 -0.91
CA ASP A 147 -34.41 1.93 0.19
C ASP A 147 -33.41 1.54 1.30
N ASP A 148 -32.11 1.50 1.00
CA ASP A 148 -31.07 1.16 1.95
C ASP A 148 -30.62 2.38 2.79
N PHE A 149 -30.92 3.60 2.35
CA PHE A 149 -30.58 4.81 3.09
C PHE A 149 -31.59 5.07 4.23
N ARG A 150 -31.06 5.48 5.39
CA ARG A 150 -31.85 5.81 6.59
C ARG A 150 -31.81 7.30 6.93
N SER A 151 -30.85 8.04 6.39
CA SER A 151 -30.71 9.49 6.55
C SER A 151 -30.60 10.21 5.23
N GLY A 152 -30.50 11.53 5.30
CA GLY A 152 -30.09 12.33 4.14
C GLY A 152 -28.70 11.96 3.64
N ILE A 153 -28.54 12.00 2.32
CA ILE A 153 -27.26 11.77 1.67
C ILE A 153 -26.47 13.08 1.68
N ASN A 154 -25.27 13.08 2.25
CA ASN A 154 -24.32 14.16 2.08
C ASN A 154 -23.35 13.79 0.97
N LEU A 155 -23.28 14.66 -0.05
CA LEU A 155 -22.48 14.44 -1.25
C LEU A 155 -21.52 15.61 -1.44
N ASP A 156 -20.25 15.38 -1.19
CA ASP A 156 -19.19 16.34 -1.49
C ASP A 156 -18.66 16.05 -2.89
N THR A 157 -18.79 17.04 -3.77
CA THR A 157 -18.46 16.87 -5.20
C THR A 157 -17.11 17.47 -5.59
N LYS A 158 -16.41 18.14 -4.67
CA LYS A 158 -15.17 18.83 -4.95
C LYS A 158 -14.17 18.67 -3.80
N VAL A 159 -12.93 18.36 -4.15
CA VAL A 159 -11.78 18.47 -3.29
C VAL A 159 -11.11 19.85 -3.50
N SER A 160 -10.42 20.35 -2.50
CA SER A 160 -9.66 21.59 -2.62
C SER A 160 -8.61 21.48 -3.74
N MET A 161 -8.48 22.50 -4.57
CA MET A 161 -7.42 22.54 -5.59
C MET A 161 -6.00 22.42 -4.98
N ARG A 162 -5.85 22.73 -3.70
CA ARG A 162 -4.58 22.58 -2.98
C ARG A 162 -4.19 21.11 -2.78
N ASP A 163 -5.18 20.23 -2.68
CA ASP A 163 -4.98 18.80 -2.43
C ASP A 163 -5.05 17.98 -3.73
N ASN A 164 -5.19 18.66 -4.86
CA ASN A 164 -5.28 18.07 -6.18
C ASN A 164 -3.93 18.18 -6.90
N PHE A 165 -3.51 17.11 -7.56
CA PHE A 165 -2.28 17.06 -8.34
C PHE A 165 -2.52 16.34 -9.66
N ASN A 166 -1.72 16.63 -10.69
CA ASN A 166 -1.79 16.04 -12.03
C ASN A 166 -0.53 15.29 -12.44
N ALA A 167 0.47 15.31 -11.58
CA ALA A 167 1.68 14.51 -11.71
C ALA A 167 2.18 14.04 -10.35
N VAL A 168 2.87 12.91 -10.34
CA VAL A 168 3.53 12.33 -9.15
C VAL A 168 4.96 12.00 -9.53
N ARG A 169 5.90 12.40 -8.70
CA ARG A 169 7.32 12.04 -8.78
C ARG A 169 7.84 11.69 -7.40
N GLY A 170 9.04 11.17 -7.32
CA GLY A 170 9.69 10.90 -6.04
C GLY A 170 10.77 9.86 -6.18
N THR A 171 11.17 9.27 -5.06
CA THR A 171 12.29 8.34 -4.99
C THR A 171 11.84 6.95 -4.60
N PHE A 172 12.62 5.96 -5.05
CA PHE A 172 12.54 4.56 -4.63
C PHE A 172 13.96 4.06 -4.36
N ILE A 173 14.11 2.84 -3.89
CA ILE A 173 15.42 2.23 -3.63
C ILE A 173 15.81 1.36 -4.82
N GLU A 174 16.81 1.76 -5.60
CA GLU A 174 17.24 1.02 -6.78
C GLU A 174 18.12 -0.17 -6.39
N SER A 175 17.63 -1.38 -6.66
CA SER A 175 18.36 -2.61 -6.31
C SER A 175 19.57 -2.88 -7.22
N ALA A 176 19.56 -2.34 -8.43
CA ALA A 176 20.67 -2.47 -9.39
C ALA A 176 21.83 -1.51 -9.08
N GLU A 177 21.59 -0.47 -8.30
CA GLU A 177 22.57 0.54 -7.90
C GLU A 177 22.85 0.50 -6.40
N ASP A 178 23.21 -0.66 -5.88
CA ASP A 178 23.60 -0.87 -4.49
C ASP A 178 22.57 -0.37 -3.44
N TYR A 179 21.29 -0.42 -3.77
CA TYR A 179 20.18 0.01 -2.90
C TYR A 179 20.25 1.49 -2.50
N ILE A 180 20.73 2.35 -3.39
CA ILE A 180 20.64 3.81 -3.20
C ILE A 180 19.25 4.33 -3.54
N SER A 181 18.93 5.50 -2.99
CA SER A 181 17.69 6.21 -3.32
C SER A 181 17.83 6.91 -4.66
N THR A 182 16.97 6.54 -5.61
CA THR A 182 16.97 7.03 -7.00
C THR A 182 15.58 7.52 -7.39
N ASP A 183 15.49 8.49 -8.29
CA ASP A 183 14.21 8.98 -8.79
C ASP A 183 13.58 7.98 -9.76
N TYR A 184 12.28 7.70 -9.58
CA TYR A 184 11.53 6.99 -10.62
C TYR A 184 10.96 7.98 -11.64
N PRO A 185 10.69 7.54 -12.91
CA PRO A 185 10.10 8.40 -13.92
C PRO A 185 8.79 9.01 -13.45
N GLN A 186 8.65 10.34 -13.64
CA GLN A 186 7.43 11.05 -13.27
C GLN A 186 6.21 10.44 -13.97
N VAL A 187 5.14 10.27 -13.21
CA VAL A 187 3.86 9.77 -13.70
C VAL A 187 2.87 10.93 -13.73
N GLY A 188 2.42 11.31 -14.91
CA GLY A 188 1.46 12.40 -15.11
C GLY A 188 0.34 12.02 -16.08
N SER A 189 -0.71 12.84 -16.12
CA SER A 189 -1.82 12.69 -17.06
C SER A 189 -2.05 13.98 -17.83
N SER A 190 -1.96 13.91 -19.14
CA SER A 190 -2.24 15.07 -20.02
C SER A 190 -3.70 15.53 -19.93
N ILE A 191 -4.62 14.61 -19.65
CA ILE A 191 -6.04 14.93 -19.45
C ILE A 191 -6.17 15.78 -18.17
N PHE A 192 -5.61 15.34 -17.06
CA PHE A 192 -5.67 16.08 -15.79
C PHE A 192 -4.95 17.42 -15.87
N LEU A 193 -3.84 17.48 -16.61
CA LEU A 193 -3.13 18.75 -16.85
C LEU A 193 -4.02 19.75 -17.62
N THR A 194 -4.74 19.26 -18.64
CA THR A 194 -5.68 20.10 -19.40
C THR A 194 -6.84 20.57 -18.53
N ASP A 195 -7.41 19.69 -17.72
CA ASP A 195 -8.49 20.01 -16.78
C ASP A 195 -8.06 21.07 -15.73
N ASP A 196 -6.78 21.08 -15.39
CA ASP A 196 -6.17 22.06 -14.47
C ASP A 196 -5.63 23.31 -15.21
N ASN A 197 -6.14 23.62 -16.41
CA ASN A 197 -5.75 24.77 -17.21
C ASN A 197 -4.24 24.80 -17.57
N ASN A 198 -3.63 23.65 -17.76
CA ASN A 198 -2.20 23.44 -18.03
C ASN A 198 -1.28 23.94 -16.90
N VAL A 199 -1.78 23.99 -15.68
CA VAL A 199 -0.97 24.25 -14.48
C VAL A 199 -0.51 22.92 -13.91
N GLU A 200 0.80 22.66 -13.96
CA GLU A 200 1.37 21.43 -13.40
C GLU A 200 1.42 21.54 -11.86
N THR A 201 0.79 20.58 -11.20
CA THR A 201 0.84 20.40 -9.75
C THR A 201 1.36 19.00 -9.45
N VAL A 202 2.49 18.93 -8.75
CA VAL A 202 3.23 17.68 -8.54
C VAL A 202 3.18 17.26 -7.08
N LEU A 203 2.87 15.97 -6.84
CA LEU A 203 3.04 15.33 -5.55
C LEU A 203 4.41 14.65 -5.49
N ASP A 204 5.18 14.92 -4.43
CA ASP A 204 6.42 14.17 -4.15
C ASP A 204 6.09 12.94 -3.28
N LEU A 205 6.32 11.74 -3.84
CA LEU A 205 6.02 10.45 -3.19
C LEU A 205 7.29 9.61 -3.04
N ASN A 206 7.80 9.50 -1.81
CA ASN A 206 8.98 8.71 -1.50
C ASN A 206 8.60 7.30 -1.06
N LEU A 207 9.22 6.29 -1.68
CA LEU A 207 8.92 4.87 -1.51
C LEU A 207 10.14 4.11 -0.96
N PRO A 208 10.46 4.25 0.34
CA PRO A 208 11.71 3.74 0.92
C PRO A 208 11.77 2.22 1.04
N PHE A 209 10.66 1.51 0.84
CA PHE A 209 10.59 0.05 0.90
C PHE A 209 10.32 -0.61 -0.45
N THR A 210 10.19 0.18 -1.52
CA THR A 210 9.98 -0.32 -2.89
C THR A 210 11.32 -0.36 -3.62
N THR A 211 11.64 -1.49 -4.27
CA THR A 211 12.92 -1.70 -4.96
C THR A 211 12.78 -1.92 -6.47
N ASN A 212 11.59 -1.75 -7.02
CA ASN A 212 11.30 -1.86 -8.45
C ASN A 212 10.69 -0.56 -8.96
N SER A 213 11.28 0.03 -10.00
CA SER A 213 10.83 1.28 -10.62
C SER A 213 9.42 1.17 -11.21
N LEU A 214 9.06 0.03 -11.81
CA LEU A 214 7.72 -0.18 -12.38
C LEU A 214 6.66 -0.27 -11.28
N ALA A 215 6.97 -0.92 -10.16
CA ALA A 215 6.11 -0.94 -8.98
C ALA A 215 5.94 0.49 -8.41
N ALA A 216 7.02 1.27 -8.32
CA ALA A 216 6.97 2.66 -7.88
C ALA A 216 6.07 3.53 -8.76
N GLN A 217 6.21 3.42 -10.09
CA GLN A 217 5.34 4.12 -11.05
C GLN A 217 3.88 3.67 -10.96
N ARG A 218 3.63 2.38 -10.69
CA ARG A 218 2.26 1.88 -10.49
C ARG A 218 1.63 2.48 -9.25
N ILE A 219 2.34 2.51 -8.14
CA ILE A 219 1.88 3.15 -6.89
C ILE A 219 1.61 4.65 -7.14
N ALA A 220 2.53 5.34 -7.80
CA ALA A 220 2.36 6.74 -8.19
C ALA A 220 1.11 6.96 -9.06
N LYS A 221 0.87 6.07 -10.03
CA LYS A 221 -0.33 6.12 -10.88
C LYS A 221 -1.61 5.90 -10.06
N GLN A 222 -1.63 4.94 -9.15
CA GLN A 222 -2.79 4.71 -8.27
C GLN A 222 -3.08 5.96 -7.42
N MET A 223 -2.06 6.56 -6.81
CA MET A 223 -2.20 7.81 -6.05
C MET A 223 -2.77 8.94 -6.90
N LEU A 224 -2.24 9.11 -8.13
CA LEU A 224 -2.69 10.13 -9.07
C LEU A 224 -4.18 9.97 -9.41
N TYR A 225 -4.62 8.76 -9.75
CA TYR A 225 -6.02 8.51 -10.12
C TYR A 225 -6.96 8.63 -8.91
N ARG A 226 -6.55 8.13 -7.73
CA ARG A 226 -7.33 8.28 -6.49
C ARG A 226 -7.55 9.74 -6.10
N SER A 227 -6.56 10.62 -6.30
CA SER A 227 -6.71 12.05 -6.02
C SER A 227 -7.76 12.73 -6.90
N ARG A 228 -8.09 12.14 -8.04
CA ARG A 228 -9.10 12.65 -8.99
C ARG A 228 -10.51 12.09 -8.73
N GLU A 229 -10.66 11.07 -7.92
CA GLU A 229 -11.95 10.58 -7.46
C GLU A 229 -12.48 11.49 -6.35
N GLN A 230 -12.98 12.66 -6.73
CA GLN A 230 -13.34 13.75 -5.81
C GLN A 230 -14.71 13.59 -5.15
N LEU A 231 -15.51 12.63 -5.63
CA LEU A 231 -16.87 12.45 -5.16
C LEU A 231 -16.86 11.62 -3.87
N THR A 232 -17.25 12.26 -2.76
CA THR A 232 -17.39 11.59 -1.46
C THR A 232 -18.86 11.53 -1.07
N LEU A 233 -19.34 10.35 -0.70
CA LEU A 233 -20.69 10.11 -0.22
C LEU A 233 -20.66 9.69 1.24
N SER A 234 -21.45 10.37 2.07
CA SER A 234 -21.66 10.03 3.47
C SER A 234 -23.15 9.94 3.77
N ALA A 235 -23.58 8.83 4.35
CA ALA A 235 -24.97 8.58 4.71
C ALA A 235 -25.09 7.46 5.75
N ASP A 236 -26.24 7.40 6.43
CA ASP A 236 -26.59 6.26 7.27
C ASP A 236 -27.31 5.22 6.43
N PHE A 237 -26.91 3.97 6.57
CA PHE A 237 -27.48 2.85 5.83
C PHE A 237 -28.25 1.89 6.74
N GLY A 238 -29.17 1.15 6.15
CA GLY A 238 -29.88 0.06 6.80
C GLY A 238 -29.03 -1.22 6.92
N MET A 239 -29.64 -2.23 7.51
CA MET A 239 -29.00 -3.53 7.76
C MET A 239 -28.48 -4.22 6.49
N ASN A 240 -28.96 -3.84 5.31
CA ASN A 240 -28.48 -4.38 4.06
C ASN A 240 -27.01 -4.01 3.77
N ALA A 241 -26.51 -2.92 4.36
CA ALA A 241 -25.11 -2.51 4.23
C ALA A 241 -24.20 -3.09 5.33
N PHE A 242 -24.71 -3.94 6.20
CA PHE A 242 -23.96 -4.44 7.38
C PHE A 242 -22.77 -5.34 7.01
N ASP A 243 -22.82 -6.00 5.88
CA ASP A 243 -21.76 -6.86 5.36
C ASP A 243 -20.71 -6.10 4.52
N VAL A 244 -20.85 -4.78 4.37
CA VAL A 244 -19.90 -3.93 3.66
C VAL A 244 -18.76 -3.53 4.61
N GLU A 245 -17.53 -3.64 4.17
CA GLU A 245 -16.34 -3.33 4.95
C GLU A 245 -15.51 -2.20 4.33
N VAL A 246 -14.60 -1.62 5.12
CA VAL A 246 -13.64 -0.65 4.59
C VAL A 246 -12.73 -1.33 3.56
N GLY A 247 -12.53 -0.69 2.41
CA GLY A 247 -11.79 -1.25 1.27
C GLY A 247 -12.65 -1.95 0.23
N ASP A 248 -13.93 -2.23 0.55
CA ASP A 248 -14.85 -2.77 -0.43
C ASP A 248 -15.25 -1.73 -1.47
N PHE A 249 -15.56 -2.20 -2.67
CA PHE A 249 -16.20 -1.39 -3.70
C PHE A 249 -17.69 -1.72 -3.75
N ILE A 250 -18.52 -0.70 -3.68
CA ILE A 250 -19.98 -0.80 -3.75
C ILE A 250 -20.52 0.03 -4.89
N LYS A 251 -21.64 -0.36 -5.43
CA LYS A 251 -22.43 0.46 -6.34
C LYS A 251 -23.53 1.17 -5.57
N VAL A 252 -23.75 2.43 -5.89
CA VAL A 252 -24.89 3.19 -5.38
C VAL A 252 -25.81 3.53 -6.54
N ARG A 253 -27.08 3.17 -6.40
CA ARG A 253 -28.15 3.52 -7.34
C ARG A 253 -28.99 4.65 -6.76
N ASN A 254 -29.03 5.77 -7.47
CA ASN A 254 -29.87 6.89 -7.11
C ASN A 254 -30.23 7.68 -8.36
N GLU A 255 -31.48 7.53 -8.82
CA GLU A 255 -31.97 8.18 -10.05
C GLU A 255 -31.94 9.70 -9.99
N ARG A 256 -32.08 10.30 -8.78
CA ARG A 256 -32.00 11.75 -8.59
C ARG A 256 -30.67 12.34 -8.99
N TYR A 257 -29.61 11.57 -8.87
CA TYR A 257 -28.22 11.96 -9.25
C TYR A 257 -27.82 11.44 -10.64
N GLY A 258 -28.75 10.84 -11.39
CA GLY A 258 -28.47 10.23 -12.67
C GLY A 258 -27.79 8.87 -12.58
N TRP A 259 -27.73 8.26 -11.40
CA TRP A 259 -27.14 6.94 -11.16
C TRP A 259 -28.22 5.85 -11.18
N GLY A 260 -28.95 5.76 -12.29
CA GLY A 260 -29.98 4.76 -12.50
C GLY A 260 -29.46 3.36 -12.81
N THR A 261 -30.38 2.46 -13.15
CA THR A 261 -30.07 1.09 -13.54
C THR A 261 -29.12 1.07 -14.76
N GLY A 262 -27.94 0.43 -14.63
CA GLY A 262 -26.90 0.39 -15.66
C GLY A 262 -25.95 1.60 -15.65
N TYR A 263 -26.21 2.58 -14.79
CA TYR A 263 -25.39 3.79 -14.60
C TYR A 263 -25.08 4.04 -13.12
N GLU A 264 -25.09 2.98 -12.33
CA GLU A 264 -24.74 3.06 -10.90
C GLU A 264 -23.35 3.63 -10.70
N LYS A 265 -23.18 4.52 -9.71
CA LYS A 265 -21.85 5.04 -9.36
C LYS A 265 -21.16 4.09 -8.41
N THR A 266 -19.92 3.74 -8.73
CA THR A 266 -19.07 2.92 -7.86
C THR A 266 -18.34 3.79 -6.85
N PHE A 267 -18.30 3.36 -5.60
CA PHE A 267 -17.58 3.99 -4.50
C PHE A 267 -16.67 2.98 -3.80
N GLU A 268 -15.48 3.41 -3.40
CA GLU A 268 -14.63 2.71 -2.44
C GLU A 268 -15.07 3.09 -1.03
N VAL A 269 -15.27 2.13 -0.17
CA VAL A 269 -15.66 2.37 1.22
C VAL A 269 -14.41 2.73 2.02
N THR A 270 -14.30 3.99 2.42
CA THR A 270 -13.14 4.52 3.15
C THR A 270 -13.34 4.58 4.66
N GLY A 271 -14.57 4.51 5.12
CA GLY A 271 -14.90 4.54 6.55
C GLY A 271 -16.28 3.93 6.82
N TRP A 272 -16.38 3.31 7.99
CA TRP A 272 -17.60 2.68 8.46
C TRP A 272 -17.73 2.84 9.97
N LYS A 273 -18.92 3.12 10.44
CA LYS A 273 -19.22 3.30 11.85
C LYS A 273 -20.60 2.75 12.15
N LEU A 274 -20.73 1.99 13.24
CA LEU A 274 -21.99 1.57 13.87
C LEU A 274 -22.56 2.68 14.74
#